data_d3390c8841efbccf0ed7922e6a902ef1
#
_entry.id   d3390c8841efbccf0ed7922e6a902ef1
#
_cell.length_a   1.000
_cell.length_b   1.000
_cell.length_c   1.000
_cell.angle_alpha   90.00
_cell.angle_beta   90.00
_cell.angle_gamma   90.00
#
_symmetry.space_group_name_H-M   'P 1'
#
loop_
_entity.id
_entity.type
_entity.pdbx_description
1 polymer ?
#
loop_
_entity_poly.entity_id
_entity_poly.type
_entity_poly.pdbx_seq_one_letter_code
_entity_poly.pdbx_strand_id
1 'polypeptide(L)'
;TCVHINFIQAGGYEYFSDPDTLSQRMEEYKQLKKALNGDYPYEFLSSSQIRAAEPMIGGETIGASFYPYDGHLNPLQLLKALASYCQKKGLSHYLGEELKTADKKEGVFRLVTKKGLTISANKVVISAGLGAKKIGPLFGFLGLVSPQRGQILVTEKISPILNRPSVTIRQVDEGAIQIGDSQEQAGFNDNETQAQMSRIARNAIKVIPKLAQLRLVRAWGSLRVMSPDGLPIYHQSHTMPGAFLITCHSGITLAATHSTNLSLWLTGHKNAPELSGFSEDRFHA
;
A
#
# COMPACT_ATOMS: atom_id res chain seq x y z
N THR A 1 7.38 20.36 -15.59
CA THR A 1 8.27 20.35 -14.41
C THR A 1 8.32 18.94 -13.85
N CYS A 2 9.48 18.28 -13.94
CA CYS A 2 9.71 17.01 -13.27
C CYS A 2 9.56 17.24 -11.76
N VAL A 3 8.63 16.56 -11.10
CA VAL A 3 8.55 16.55 -9.64
C VAL A 3 9.42 15.40 -9.16
N HIS A 4 10.39 15.71 -8.32
CA HIS A 4 11.24 14.69 -7.73
C HIS A 4 10.47 13.98 -6.60
N ILE A 5 10.33 12.66 -6.70
CA ILE A 5 9.59 11.84 -5.72
C ILE A 5 10.51 10.83 -5.02
N ASN A 6 11.82 10.96 -5.23
CA ASN A 6 12.84 10.06 -4.68
C ASN A 6 12.54 8.57 -4.97
N PHE A 7 12.10 8.29 -6.20
CA PHE A 7 11.87 6.92 -6.64
C PHE A 7 13.20 6.25 -6.98
N ILE A 8 13.47 5.14 -6.30
CA ILE A 8 14.65 4.30 -6.50
C ILE A 8 14.16 2.87 -6.70
N GLN A 9 14.48 2.29 -7.86
CA GLN A 9 14.20 0.89 -8.19
C GLN A 9 15.54 0.13 -8.25
N ALA A 10 16.06 -0.18 -7.08
CA ALA A 10 17.33 -0.89 -6.92
C ALA A 10 17.15 -2.39 -6.61
N GLY A 11 15.91 -2.87 -6.62
CA GLY A 11 15.51 -4.14 -6.04
C GLY A 11 15.25 -4.01 -4.54
N GLY A 12 14.74 -5.08 -3.93
CA GLY A 12 14.44 -5.15 -2.51
C GLY A 12 14.66 -6.54 -1.93
N TYR A 13 14.78 -6.60 -0.61
CA TYR A 13 15.05 -7.83 0.12
C TYR A 13 13.92 -8.20 1.09
N GLU A 14 13.75 -9.50 1.31
CA GLU A 14 13.13 -10.04 2.51
C GLU A 14 14.17 -10.88 3.25
N TYR A 15 14.46 -10.52 4.50
CA TYR A 15 15.48 -11.20 5.31
C TYR A 15 14.86 -12.30 6.16
N PHE A 16 15.55 -13.42 6.29
CA PHE A 16 15.12 -14.58 7.06
C PHE A 16 16.12 -14.92 8.16
N SER A 17 15.60 -15.19 9.37
CA SER A 17 16.36 -15.72 10.50
C SER A 17 15.87 -17.09 10.94
N ASP A 18 14.81 -17.60 10.31
CA ASP A 18 14.18 -18.88 10.59
C ASP A 18 14.16 -19.76 9.32
N PRO A 19 14.69 -21.01 9.38
CA PRO A 19 14.75 -21.91 8.23
C PRO A 19 13.38 -22.30 7.66
N ASP A 20 12.37 -22.45 8.53
CA ASP A 20 11.04 -22.88 8.10
C ASP A 20 10.36 -21.77 7.30
N THR A 21 10.44 -20.53 7.79
CA THR A 21 9.93 -19.35 7.08
C THR A 21 10.63 -19.17 5.73
N LEU A 22 11.95 -19.36 5.66
CA LEU A 22 12.70 -19.31 4.40
C LEU A 22 12.22 -20.39 3.43
N SER A 23 12.08 -21.62 3.89
CA SER A 23 11.65 -22.76 3.07
C SER A 23 10.23 -22.55 2.55
N GLN A 24 9.32 -22.06 3.36
CA GLN A 24 7.95 -21.73 2.97
C GLN A 24 7.96 -20.66 1.87
N ARG A 25 8.75 -19.58 2.04
CA ARG A 25 8.84 -18.50 1.05
C ARG A 25 9.44 -18.97 -0.28
N MET A 26 10.40 -19.87 -0.23
CA MET A 26 10.97 -20.48 -1.44
C MET A 26 9.91 -21.23 -2.25
N GLU A 27 9.05 -22.00 -1.59
CA GLU A 27 7.96 -22.72 -2.26
C GLU A 27 6.88 -21.77 -2.80
N GLU A 28 6.50 -20.74 -2.04
CA GLU A 28 5.55 -19.72 -2.50
C GLU A 28 6.04 -19.01 -3.77
N TYR A 29 7.32 -18.62 -3.83
CA TYR A 29 7.88 -17.95 -5.01
C TYR A 29 7.98 -18.86 -6.21
N LYS A 30 8.26 -20.15 -6.00
CA LYS A 30 8.25 -21.15 -7.05
C LYS A 30 6.85 -21.34 -7.66
N GLN A 31 5.83 -21.39 -6.80
CA GLN A 31 4.43 -21.47 -7.25
C GLN A 31 4.01 -20.21 -8.00
N LEU A 32 4.37 -19.02 -7.48
CA LEU A 32 4.09 -17.73 -8.11
C LEU A 32 4.76 -17.64 -9.49
N LYS A 33 6.04 -18.03 -9.60
CA LYS A 33 6.75 -18.08 -10.90
C LYS A 33 6.07 -19.01 -11.89
N LYS A 34 5.59 -20.17 -11.42
CA LYS A 34 4.83 -21.11 -12.26
C LYS A 34 3.50 -20.51 -12.72
N ALA A 35 2.76 -19.85 -11.83
CA ALA A 35 1.49 -19.20 -12.15
C ALA A 35 1.65 -18.05 -13.15
N LEU A 36 2.80 -17.38 -13.14
CA LEU A 36 3.15 -16.28 -14.05
C LEU A 36 3.97 -16.75 -15.30
N ASN A 37 3.90 -18.03 -15.65
CA ASN A 37 4.58 -18.60 -16.83
C ASN A 37 6.10 -18.31 -16.89
N GLY A 38 6.74 -18.23 -15.70
CA GLY A 38 8.17 -17.94 -15.58
C GLY A 38 8.51 -16.45 -15.43
N ASP A 39 7.57 -15.55 -15.62
CA ASP A 39 7.77 -14.08 -15.54
C ASP A 39 7.68 -13.59 -14.08
N TYR A 40 8.53 -14.14 -13.21
CA TYR A 40 8.74 -13.67 -11.85
C TYR A 40 10.22 -13.81 -11.49
N PRO A 41 11.04 -12.80 -11.80
CA PRO A 41 12.46 -12.83 -11.50
C PRO A 41 12.69 -12.64 -10.01
N TYR A 42 13.19 -13.66 -9.36
CA TYR A 42 13.62 -13.61 -7.97
C TYR A 42 14.89 -14.43 -7.78
N GLU A 43 15.62 -14.12 -6.73
CA GLU A 43 16.79 -14.86 -6.30
C GLU A 43 16.71 -15.13 -4.80
N PHE A 44 17.24 -16.26 -4.34
CA PHE A 44 17.50 -16.54 -2.94
C PHE A 44 18.99 -16.45 -2.68
N LEU A 45 19.37 -15.62 -1.71
CA LEU A 45 20.73 -15.34 -1.34
C LEU A 45 21.06 -16.04 -0.02
N SER A 46 22.21 -16.72 0.03
CA SER A 46 22.77 -17.27 1.27
C SER A 46 23.19 -16.12 2.22
N SER A 47 23.42 -16.46 3.47
CA SER A 47 23.90 -15.50 4.47
C SER A 47 25.22 -14.83 4.10
N SER A 48 26.12 -15.53 3.38
CA SER A 48 27.37 -14.96 2.88
C SER A 48 27.15 -13.99 1.73
N GLN A 49 26.27 -14.33 0.79
CA GLN A 49 25.95 -13.47 -0.37
C GLN A 49 25.26 -12.17 0.09
N ILE A 50 24.29 -12.28 1.03
CA ILE A 50 23.59 -11.08 1.50
C ILE A 50 24.52 -10.16 2.30
N ARG A 51 25.46 -10.70 3.12
CA ARG A 51 26.44 -9.86 3.83
C ARG A 51 27.47 -9.23 2.90
N ALA A 52 27.77 -9.86 1.77
CA ALA A 52 28.62 -9.25 0.75
C ALA A 52 27.89 -8.06 0.05
N ALA A 53 26.59 -8.19 -0.21
CA ALA A 53 25.77 -7.15 -0.83
C ALA A 53 25.38 -6.02 0.15
N GLU A 54 25.12 -6.36 1.41
CA GLU A 54 24.69 -5.46 2.49
C GLU A 54 25.54 -5.73 3.75
N PRO A 55 26.70 -5.07 3.88
CA PRO A 55 27.67 -5.36 4.96
C PRO A 55 27.15 -5.13 6.38
N MET A 56 26.05 -4.37 6.54
CA MET A 56 25.44 -4.11 7.86
C MET A 56 24.55 -5.25 8.36
N ILE A 57 24.31 -6.29 7.56
CA ILE A 57 23.45 -7.42 7.95
C ILE A 57 24.13 -8.29 8.99
N GLY A 58 23.42 -8.54 10.09
CA GLY A 58 23.89 -9.32 11.24
C GLY A 58 23.92 -10.83 11.01
N GLY A 59 24.61 -11.52 11.93
CA GLY A 59 24.83 -12.95 11.87
C GLY A 59 23.58 -13.82 12.04
N GLU A 60 22.50 -13.30 12.63
CA GLU A 60 21.23 -14.01 12.76
C GLU A 60 20.48 -14.17 11.42
N THR A 61 20.84 -13.41 10.40
CA THR A 61 20.24 -13.54 9.05
C THR A 61 20.86 -14.74 8.34
N ILE A 62 20.05 -15.76 8.08
CA ILE A 62 20.47 -17.02 7.44
C ILE A 62 20.36 -16.95 5.90
N GLY A 63 19.56 -16.03 5.36
CA GLY A 63 19.38 -15.83 3.94
C GLY A 63 18.41 -14.67 3.66
N ALA A 64 18.23 -14.40 2.37
CA ALA A 64 17.26 -13.40 1.90
C ALA A 64 16.66 -13.80 0.55
N SER A 65 15.44 -13.40 0.27
CA SER A 65 14.96 -13.29 -1.10
C SER A 65 15.27 -11.90 -1.66
N PHE A 66 15.55 -11.84 -2.95
CA PHE A 66 15.76 -10.61 -3.70
C PHE A 66 14.79 -10.54 -4.88
N TYR A 67 14.13 -9.40 -5.03
CA TYR A 67 13.28 -9.12 -6.19
C TYR A 67 13.78 -7.85 -6.90
N PRO A 68 14.22 -7.96 -8.18
CA PRO A 68 14.93 -6.86 -8.87
C PRO A 68 14.03 -5.67 -9.22
N TYR A 69 12.72 -5.86 -9.36
CA TYR A 69 11.78 -4.78 -9.69
C TYR A 69 11.22 -4.06 -8.48
N ASP A 70 11.60 -4.46 -7.28
CA ASP A 70 11.22 -3.77 -6.07
C ASP A 70 11.97 -2.43 -5.92
N GLY A 71 11.42 -1.56 -5.09
CA GLY A 71 11.99 -0.24 -4.88
C GLY A 71 11.26 0.54 -3.81
N HIS A 72 11.61 1.81 -3.69
CA HIS A 72 10.92 2.70 -2.77
C HIS A 72 10.85 4.13 -3.31
N LEU A 73 9.97 4.91 -2.74
CA LEU A 73 9.79 6.33 -3.05
C LEU A 73 9.34 7.09 -1.79
N ASN A 74 9.33 8.40 -1.87
CA ASN A 74 8.71 9.24 -0.85
C ASN A 74 7.19 9.37 -1.13
N PRO A 75 6.31 8.70 -0.34
CA PRO A 75 4.88 8.67 -0.63
C PRO A 75 4.20 10.04 -0.49
N LEU A 76 4.69 10.91 0.40
CA LEU A 76 4.13 12.25 0.57
C LEU A 76 4.45 13.15 -0.62
N GLN A 77 5.66 13.03 -1.18
CA GLN A 77 6.04 13.74 -2.40
C GLN A 77 5.24 13.23 -3.60
N LEU A 78 5.01 11.92 -3.71
CA LEU A 78 4.14 11.34 -4.76
C LEU A 78 2.72 11.91 -4.66
N LEU A 79 2.10 11.89 -3.49
CA LEU A 79 0.74 12.41 -3.29
C LEU A 79 0.65 13.91 -3.64
N LYS A 80 1.63 14.70 -3.21
CA LYS A 80 1.72 16.13 -3.56
C LYS A 80 1.85 16.35 -5.07
N ALA A 81 2.69 15.55 -5.72
CA ALA A 81 2.89 15.61 -7.17
C ALA A 81 1.61 15.28 -7.94
N LEU A 82 0.93 14.19 -7.57
CA LEU A 82 -0.33 13.78 -8.18
C LEU A 82 -1.42 14.81 -7.96
N ALA A 83 -1.60 15.33 -6.74
CA ALA A 83 -2.58 16.36 -6.45
C ALA A 83 -2.35 17.62 -7.29
N SER A 84 -1.10 18.12 -7.33
CA SER A 84 -0.74 19.30 -8.14
C SER A 84 -0.95 19.07 -9.63
N TYR A 85 -0.62 17.88 -10.14
CA TYR A 85 -0.84 17.55 -11.54
C TYR A 85 -2.33 17.52 -11.88
N CYS A 86 -3.14 16.86 -11.06
CA CYS A 86 -4.59 16.77 -11.26
C CYS A 86 -5.25 18.16 -11.22
N GLN A 87 -4.86 19.04 -10.30
CA GLN A 87 -5.34 20.43 -10.24
C GLN A 87 -5.03 21.20 -11.53
N LYS A 88 -3.79 21.07 -12.05
CA LYS A 88 -3.41 21.67 -13.35
C LYS A 88 -4.22 21.12 -14.52
N LYS A 89 -4.79 19.93 -14.39
CA LYS A 89 -5.68 19.29 -15.37
C LYS A 89 -7.16 19.61 -15.16
N GLY A 90 -7.48 20.52 -14.24
CA GLY A 90 -8.85 20.98 -14.01
C GLY A 90 -9.59 20.24 -12.88
N LEU A 91 -8.89 19.41 -12.07
CA LEU A 91 -9.52 18.80 -10.91
C LEU A 91 -9.87 19.87 -9.88
N SER A 92 -11.14 19.90 -9.44
CA SER A 92 -11.59 20.70 -8.30
C SER A 92 -11.49 19.90 -7.01
N HIS A 93 -10.89 20.47 -5.98
CA HIS A 93 -10.79 19.88 -4.64
C HIS A 93 -11.77 20.56 -3.70
N TYR A 94 -12.66 19.80 -3.08
CA TYR A 94 -13.60 20.26 -2.06
C TYR A 94 -13.17 19.73 -0.69
N LEU A 95 -12.16 20.35 -0.10
CA LEU A 95 -11.61 19.93 1.19
C LEU A 95 -12.59 20.19 2.33
N GLY A 96 -12.69 19.25 3.26
CA GLY A 96 -13.58 19.32 4.41
C GLY A 96 -15.06 19.12 4.06
N GLU A 97 -15.37 18.64 2.86
CA GLU A 97 -16.70 18.26 2.42
C GLU A 97 -16.90 16.74 2.57
N GLU A 98 -17.73 16.34 3.51
CA GLU A 98 -18.11 14.95 3.73
C GLU A 98 -19.43 14.64 3.02
N LEU A 99 -19.47 13.57 2.20
CA LEU A 99 -20.68 13.14 1.53
C LEU A 99 -21.73 12.70 2.57
N LYS A 100 -22.96 13.20 2.40
CA LYS A 100 -24.13 12.90 3.24
C LYS A 100 -25.11 11.97 2.52
N THR A 101 -25.48 12.32 1.28
CA THR A 101 -26.43 11.53 0.47
C THR A 101 -25.97 11.48 -0.98
N ALA A 102 -26.40 10.42 -1.65
CA ALA A 102 -26.24 10.23 -3.07
C ALA A 102 -27.56 9.72 -3.64
N ASP A 103 -27.97 10.25 -4.76
CA ASP A 103 -29.06 9.69 -5.56
C ASP A 103 -28.69 9.73 -7.06
N LYS A 104 -29.43 9.01 -7.90
CA LYS A 104 -29.23 9.00 -9.33
C LYS A 104 -30.56 9.14 -10.05
N LYS A 105 -30.67 10.18 -10.89
CA LYS A 105 -31.87 10.42 -11.73
C LYS A 105 -31.44 10.70 -13.17
N GLU A 106 -32.13 10.10 -14.13
CA GLU A 106 -31.86 10.28 -15.57
C GLU A 106 -30.38 10.11 -15.96
N GLY A 107 -29.70 9.15 -15.31
CA GLY A 107 -28.30 8.89 -15.58
C GLY A 107 -27.28 9.77 -14.83
N VAL A 108 -27.72 10.84 -14.17
CA VAL A 108 -26.88 11.80 -13.46
C VAL A 108 -26.93 11.54 -11.95
N PHE A 109 -25.76 11.44 -11.33
CA PHE A 109 -25.62 11.40 -9.88
C PHE A 109 -25.78 12.80 -9.30
N ARG A 110 -26.51 12.90 -8.18
CA ARG A 110 -26.59 14.07 -7.34
C ARG A 110 -26.04 13.73 -5.97
N LEU A 111 -24.92 14.34 -5.62
CA LEU A 111 -24.20 14.15 -4.37
C LEU A 111 -24.41 15.38 -3.49
N VAL A 112 -24.80 15.19 -2.22
CA VAL A 112 -24.97 16.27 -1.26
C VAL A 112 -24.05 16.06 -0.08
N THR A 113 -23.25 17.05 0.26
CA THR A 113 -22.34 17.02 1.41
C THR A 113 -23.07 17.41 2.70
N LYS A 114 -22.43 17.16 3.85
CA LYS A 114 -22.96 17.57 5.15
C LYS A 114 -23.11 19.09 5.28
N LYS A 115 -22.30 19.87 4.57
CA LYS A 115 -22.36 21.33 4.57
C LYS A 115 -23.35 21.91 3.52
N GLY A 116 -24.03 21.04 2.77
CA GLY A 116 -25.05 21.44 1.82
C GLY A 116 -24.53 21.67 0.40
N LEU A 117 -23.23 21.46 0.10
CA LEU A 117 -22.74 21.51 -1.27
C LEU A 117 -23.40 20.40 -2.09
N THR A 118 -23.91 20.75 -3.26
CA THR A 118 -24.48 19.79 -4.21
C THR A 118 -23.56 19.67 -5.43
N ILE A 119 -23.22 18.43 -5.80
CA ILE A 119 -22.37 18.11 -6.95
C ILE A 119 -23.14 17.18 -7.86
N SER A 120 -23.17 17.47 -9.14
CA SER A 120 -23.72 16.58 -10.19
C SER A 120 -22.60 15.93 -10.98
N ALA A 121 -22.74 14.63 -11.27
CA ALA A 121 -21.72 13.88 -12.01
C ALA A 121 -22.35 12.74 -12.83
N ASN A 122 -21.74 12.41 -13.98
CA ASN A 122 -22.14 11.26 -14.78
C ASN A 122 -21.58 9.94 -14.26
N LYS A 123 -20.45 9.99 -13.55
CA LYS A 123 -19.79 8.85 -12.92
C LYS A 123 -19.29 9.23 -11.53
N VAL A 124 -19.28 8.27 -10.61
CA VAL A 124 -18.75 8.43 -9.25
C VAL A 124 -17.75 7.33 -8.96
N VAL A 125 -16.61 7.69 -8.41
CA VAL A 125 -15.60 6.72 -7.95
C VAL A 125 -15.42 6.86 -6.46
N ILE A 126 -15.69 5.80 -5.73
CA ILE A 126 -15.50 5.72 -4.28
C ILE A 126 -14.10 5.15 -4.01
N SER A 127 -13.15 6.02 -3.65
CA SER A 127 -11.78 5.66 -3.24
C SER A 127 -11.50 6.17 -1.82
N ALA A 128 -12.46 5.92 -0.92
CA ALA A 128 -12.52 6.52 0.41
C ALA A 128 -11.76 5.71 1.50
N GLY A 129 -10.99 4.70 1.12
CA GLY A 129 -10.29 3.82 2.06
C GLY A 129 -11.26 3.20 3.07
N LEU A 130 -10.97 3.31 4.38
CA LEU A 130 -11.88 2.81 5.43
C LEU A 130 -13.26 3.50 5.43
N GLY A 131 -13.36 4.69 4.88
CA GLY A 131 -14.63 5.40 4.68
C GLY A 131 -15.57 4.69 3.71
N ALA A 132 -15.09 3.79 2.87
CA ALA A 132 -15.91 2.99 1.97
C ALA A 132 -16.97 2.15 2.72
N LYS A 133 -16.69 1.73 3.95
CA LYS A 133 -17.66 1.05 4.82
C LYS A 133 -18.92 1.88 5.07
N LYS A 134 -18.77 3.20 5.18
CA LYS A 134 -19.87 4.14 5.43
C LYS A 134 -20.51 4.66 4.15
N ILE A 135 -19.68 4.96 3.14
CA ILE A 135 -20.11 5.61 1.92
C ILE A 135 -20.61 4.59 0.88
N GLY A 136 -19.99 3.41 0.82
CA GLY A 136 -20.34 2.36 -0.15
C GLY A 136 -21.82 2.03 -0.23
N PRO A 137 -22.53 1.81 0.90
CA PRO A 137 -23.95 1.51 0.90
C PRO A 137 -24.84 2.57 0.24
N LEU A 138 -24.42 3.84 0.19
CA LEU A 138 -25.15 4.89 -0.54
C LEU A 138 -25.19 4.65 -2.06
N PHE A 139 -24.33 3.77 -2.56
CA PHE A 139 -24.21 3.44 -3.98
C PHE A 139 -24.46 1.97 -4.28
N GLY A 140 -24.97 1.22 -3.28
CA GLY A 140 -25.28 -0.20 -3.42
C GLY A 140 -24.08 -1.14 -3.26
N PHE A 141 -22.97 -0.68 -2.69
CA PHE A 141 -21.82 -1.54 -2.34
C PHE A 141 -21.92 -2.06 -0.91
N LEU A 142 -21.32 -3.21 -0.63
CA LEU A 142 -21.30 -3.82 0.70
C LEU A 142 -20.38 -3.05 1.67
N GLY A 143 -19.36 -2.37 1.15
CA GLY A 143 -18.39 -1.65 1.97
C GLY A 143 -17.50 -2.56 2.82
N LEU A 144 -17.07 -3.68 2.26
CA LEU A 144 -16.33 -4.75 2.92
C LEU A 144 -14.86 -4.35 3.18
N VAL A 145 -14.66 -3.40 4.07
CA VAL A 145 -13.32 -2.99 4.50
C VAL A 145 -13.22 -2.97 6.03
N SER A 146 -12.06 -3.35 6.54
CA SER A 146 -11.73 -3.33 7.96
C SER A 146 -10.37 -2.68 8.21
N PRO A 147 -10.18 -2.02 9.36
CA PRO A 147 -8.88 -1.47 9.73
C PRO A 147 -7.95 -2.57 10.25
N GLN A 148 -6.69 -2.54 9.85
CA GLN A 148 -5.61 -3.29 10.47
C GLN A 148 -4.49 -2.32 10.86
N ARG A 149 -4.17 -2.23 12.15
CA ARG A 149 -3.12 -1.33 12.62
C ARG A 149 -1.74 -1.86 12.26
N GLY A 150 -0.87 -0.96 11.76
CA GLY A 150 0.55 -1.16 11.62
C GLY A 150 1.32 -0.04 12.31
N GLN A 151 2.43 -0.36 12.97
CA GLN A 151 3.27 0.61 13.67
C GLN A 151 4.63 0.71 13.01
N ILE A 152 5.19 1.92 13.00
CA ILE A 152 6.47 2.26 12.36
C ILE A 152 7.33 3.06 13.33
N LEU A 153 8.63 2.76 13.33
CA LEU A 153 9.66 3.51 14.02
C LEU A 153 10.53 4.27 13.01
N VAL A 154 11.03 5.44 13.40
CA VAL A 154 11.97 6.23 12.61
C VAL A 154 13.16 6.61 13.46
N THR A 155 14.37 6.35 12.94
CA THR A 155 15.62 6.70 13.61
C THR A 155 16.03 8.14 13.32
N GLU A 156 17.01 8.62 14.05
CA GLU A 156 17.81 9.79 13.66
C GLU A 156 18.45 9.58 12.28
N LYS A 157 18.86 10.70 11.67
CA LYS A 157 19.52 10.68 10.35
C LYS A 157 20.99 10.26 10.50
N ILE A 158 21.41 9.35 9.65
CA ILE A 158 22.79 8.89 9.56
C ILE A 158 23.23 8.82 8.10
N SER A 159 24.54 8.69 7.87
CA SER A 159 25.07 8.39 6.53
C SER A 159 24.46 7.10 5.99
N PRO A 160 24.34 6.95 4.65
CA PRO A 160 23.80 5.74 4.04
C PRO A 160 24.55 4.48 4.49
N ILE A 161 23.78 3.49 4.94
CA ILE A 161 24.28 2.17 5.35
C ILE A 161 23.53 1.01 4.68
N LEU A 162 22.44 1.30 3.99
CA LEU A 162 21.64 0.33 3.25
C LEU A 162 21.64 0.72 1.78
N ASN A 163 21.93 -0.26 0.91
CA ASN A 163 21.91 -0.07 -0.54
C ASN A 163 20.51 -0.25 -1.13
N ARG A 164 19.67 -1.04 -0.45
CA ARG A 164 18.32 -1.39 -0.91
C ARG A 164 17.32 -1.45 0.23
N PRO A 165 16.04 -1.21 -0.04
CA PRO A 165 14.98 -1.44 0.95
C PRO A 165 14.79 -2.93 1.21
N SER A 166 14.19 -3.24 2.36
CA SER A 166 13.59 -4.54 2.62
C SER A 166 12.12 -4.38 2.96
N VAL A 167 11.42 -5.51 3.13
CA VAL A 167 10.00 -5.53 3.51
C VAL A 167 9.73 -4.70 4.77
N THR A 168 10.67 -4.71 5.72
CA THR A 168 10.46 -4.07 7.04
C THR A 168 11.42 -2.93 7.34
N ILE A 169 12.51 -2.77 6.59
CA ILE A 169 13.54 -1.76 6.89
C ILE A 169 13.93 -1.04 5.60
N ARG A 170 13.92 0.28 5.63
CA ARG A 170 14.46 1.08 4.54
C ARG A 170 15.15 2.34 5.07
N GLN A 171 16.21 2.76 4.42
CA GLN A 171 16.79 4.08 4.64
C GLN A 171 16.23 5.06 3.62
N VAL A 172 15.70 6.18 4.08
CA VAL A 172 15.19 7.24 3.21
C VAL A 172 16.33 8.19 2.81
N ASP A 173 16.09 8.97 1.76
CA ASP A 173 17.08 9.90 1.19
C ASP A 173 17.61 10.94 2.18
N GLU A 174 16.82 11.34 3.17
CA GLU A 174 17.26 12.23 4.24
C GLU A 174 18.17 11.56 5.29
N GLY A 175 18.39 10.25 5.19
CA GLY A 175 19.29 9.46 6.03
C GLY A 175 18.62 8.76 7.22
N ALA A 176 17.36 9.03 7.52
CA ALA A 176 16.64 8.31 8.57
C ALA A 176 16.31 6.87 8.13
N ILE A 177 16.27 5.94 9.07
CA ILE A 177 15.84 4.56 8.81
C ILE A 177 14.42 4.39 9.32
N GLN A 178 13.52 3.97 8.43
CA GLN A 178 12.17 3.56 8.75
C GLN A 178 12.15 2.06 9.01
N ILE A 179 11.55 1.67 10.12
CA ILE A 179 11.49 0.30 10.60
C ILE A 179 10.01 -0.04 10.84
N GLY A 180 9.48 -1.02 10.19
CA GLY A 180 8.14 -1.58 10.34
C GLY A 180 8.25 -3.09 10.51
N ASP A 181 7.18 -3.83 10.64
CA ASP A 181 5.86 -3.32 10.89
C ASP A 181 5.17 -4.19 11.94
N SER A 182 3.94 -3.83 12.26
CA SER A 182 3.04 -4.74 13.00
C SER A 182 1.75 -4.96 12.20
N GLN A 183 1.02 -6.03 12.55
CA GLN A 183 -0.30 -6.34 12.00
C GLN A 183 -1.22 -6.64 13.17
N GLU A 184 -2.10 -5.70 13.51
CA GLU A 184 -2.88 -5.75 14.73
C GLU A 184 -4.35 -5.50 14.47
N GLN A 185 -5.21 -6.30 15.09
CA GLN A 185 -6.66 -6.13 15.08
C GLN A 185 -7.06 -5.18 16.23
N ALA A 186 -6.83 -3.88 16.04
CA ALA A 186 -7.05 -2.85 17.06
C ALA A 186 -8.29 -1.97 16.78
N GLY A 187 -9.15 -2.39 15.85
CA GLY A 187 -10.26 -1.56 15.39
C GLY A 187 -9.75 -0.25 14.81
N PHE A 188 -10.42 0.86 15.14
CA PHE A 188 -10.04 2.20 14.68
C PHE A 188 -8.99 2.89 15.58
N ASN A 189 -8.36 2.16 16.51
CA ASN A 189 -7.29 2.71 17.34
C ASN A 189 -5.98 2.69 16.56
N ASP A 190 -5.45 3.86 16.21
CA ASP A 190 -4.21 4.08 15.47
C ASP A 190 -3.02 4.51 16.37
N ASN A 191 -3.20 4.48 17.70
CA ASN A 191 -2.11 4.80 18.61
C ASN A 191 -1.02 3.71 18.57
N GLU A 192 0.22 4.13 18.76
CA GLU A 192 1.34 3.24 18.99
C GLU A 192 1.29 2.60 20.39
N THR A 193 1.96 1.46 20.53
CA THR A 193 2.08 0.75 21.81
C THR A 193 3.53 0.38 22.08
N GLN A 194 3.97 0.53 23.34
CA GLN A 194 5.34 0.23 23.76
C GLN A 194 5.73 -1.23 23.45
N ALA A 195 4.80 -2.16 23.63
CA ALA A 195 5.05 -3.58 23.39
C ALA A 195 5.41 -3.84 21.91
N GLN A 196 4.65 -3.27 20.97
CA GLN A 196 4.90 -3.44 19.53
C GLN A 196 6.14 -2.68 19.08
N MET A 197 6.33 -1.45 19.55
CA MET A 197 7.55 -0.69 19.26
C MET A 197 8.80 -1.46 19.69
N SER A 198 8.79 -2.05 20.90
CA SER A 198 9.89 -2.86 21.41
C SER A 198 10.10 -4.14 20.57
N ARG A 199 9.03 -4.77 20.10
CA ARG A 199 9.11 -5.96 19.23
C ARG A 199 9.73 -5.60 17.87
N ILE A 200 9.24 -4.52 17.24
CA ILE A 200 9.74 -4.03 15.94
C ILE A 200 11.23 -3.68 16.06
N ALA A 201 11.62 -2.94 17.11
CA ALA A 201 13.02 -2.56 17.32
C ALA A 201 13.92 -3.80 17.52
N ARG A 202 13.52 -4.77 18.36
CA ARG A 202 14.29 -6.00 18.56
C ARG A 202 14.47 -6.80 17.27
N ASN A 203 13.41 -6.94 16.46
CA ASN A 203 13.50 -7.67 15.20
C ASN A 203 14.44 -6.95 14.21
N ALA A 204 14.37 -5.64 14.14
CA ALA A 204 15.26 -4.87 13.28
C ALA A 204 16.74 -4.97 13.72
N ILE A 205 17.02 -4.94 15.02
CA ILE A 205 18.37 -5.08 15.57
C ILE A 205 18.97 -6.47 15.27
N LYS A 206 18.16 -7.53 15.25
CA LYS A 206 18.62 -8.87 14.82
C LYS A 206 19.10 -8.87 13.37
N VAL A 207 18.40 -8.14 12.50
CA VAL A 207 18.77 -8.01 11.09
C VAL A 207 19.95 -7.06 10.91
N ILE A 208 19.92 -5.90 11.57
CA ILE A 208 20.96 -4.85 11.45
C ILE A 208 21.38 -4.42 12.87
N PRO A 209 22.40 -5.06 13.47
CA PRO A 209 22.82 -4.77 14.84
C PRO A 209 23.18 -3.32 15.12
N LYS A 210 23.65 -2.58 14.11
CA LYS A 210 23.98 -1.15 14.22
C LYS A 210 22.78 -0.30 14.65
N LEU A 211 21.56 -0.73 14.40
CA LEU A 211 20.34 0.00 14.80
C LEU A 211 20.21 0.14 16.32
N ALA A 212 20.84 -0.74 17.10
CA ALA A 212 20.85 -0.63 18.56
C ALA A 212 21.55 0.64 19.09
N GLN A 213 22.38 1.27 18.28
CA GLN A 213 23.11 2.50 18.63
C GLN A 213 22.37 3.78 18.24
N LEU A 214 21.29 3.68 17.48
CA LEU A 214 20.56 4.83 16.96
C LEU A 214 19.41 5.23 17.87
N ARG A 215 19.16 6.54 17.93
CA ARG A 215 17.99 7.08 18.63
C ARG A 215 16.75 6.96 17.78
N LEU A 216 15.67 6.59 18.40
CA LEU A 216 14.34 6.71 17.79
C LEU A 216 13.86 8.15 17.95
N VAL A 217 13.53 8.82 16.86
CA VAL A 217 13.06 10.21 16.86
C VAL A 217 11.56 10.30 16.68
N ARG A 218 10.93 9.25 16.15
CA ARG A 218 9.47 9.18 15.94
C ARG A 218 8.97 7.75 15.91
N ALA A 219 7.74 7.58 16.40
CA ALA A 219 6.93 6.38 16.20
C ALA A 219 5.49 6.82 15.90
N TRP A 220 4.74 6.00 15.18
CA TRP A 220 3.30 6.16 15.01
C TRP A 220 2.64 4.85 14.59
N GLY A 221 1.34 4.72 14.88
CA GLY A 221 0.45 3.74 14.28
C GLY A 221 -0.31 4.33 13.10
N SER A 222 -0.77 3.46 12.23
CA SER A 222 -1.66 3.80 11.11
C SER A 222 -2.55 2.62 10.77
N LEU A 223 -3.70 2.90 10.15
CA LEU A 223 -4.69 1.89 9.82
C LEU A 223 -4.60 1.53 8.32
N ARG A 224 -4.30 0.27 8.05
CA ARG A 224 -4.42 -0.29 6.70
C ARG A 224 -5.89 -0.51 6.35
N VAL A 225 -6.19 -0.40 5.07
CA VAL A 225 -7.52 -0.70 4.51
C VAL A 225 -7.51 -2.14 4.03
N MET A 226 -8.08 -3.06 4.80
CA MET A 226 -8.10 -4.48 4.47
C MET A 226 -9.46 -4.90 3.93
N SER A 227 -9.48 -5.54 2.76
CA SER A 227 -10.58 -6.37 2.29
C SER A 227 -10.57 -7.71 3.02
N PRO A 228 -11.65 -8.54 2.96
CA PRO A 228 -11.67 -9.82 3.65
C PRO A 228 -10.56 -10.79 3.26
N ASP A 229 -10.13 -10.78 2.01
CA ASP A 229 -9.07 -11.64 1.46
C ASP A 229 -7.72 -10.91 1.25
N GLY A 230 -7.64 -9.62 1.60
CA GLY A 230 -6.45 -8.78 1.40
C GLY A 230 -6.23 -8.31 -0.04
N LEU A 231 -6.99 -8.78 -1.02
CA LEU A 231 -6.88 -8.37 -2.42
C LEU A 231 -7.68 -7.09 -2.69
N PRO A 232 -7.34 -6.33 -3.74
CA PRO A 232 -8.12 -5.16 -4.12
C PRO A 232 -9.59 -5.48 -4.42
N ILE A 233 -10.47 -4.50 -4.21
CA ILE A 233 -11.86 -4.55 -4.68
C ILE A 233 -12.02 -3.50 -5.76
N TYR A 234 -12.36 -3.96 -6.97
CA TYR A 234 -12.75 -3.14 -8.12
C TYR A 234 -14.14 -3.58 -8.55
N HIS A 235 -15.15 -2.78 -8.25
CA HIS A 235 -16.53 -3.16 -8.49
C HIS A 235 -17.35 -1.99 -9.06
N GLN A 236 -18.20 -2.24 -10.04
CA GLN A 236 -19.20 -1.29 -10.52
C GLN A 236 -20.55 -1.66 -9.91
N SER A 237 -21.25 -0.70 -9.34
CA SER A 237 -22.55 -0.91 -8.71
C SER A 237 -23.57 -1.51 -9.69
N HIS A 238 -24.23 -2.58 -9.28
CA HIS A 238 -25.35 -3.17 -10.00
C HIS A 238 -26.62 -2.29 -9.91
N THR A 239 -26.82 -1.64 -8.78
CA THR A 239 -28.03 -0.82 -8.52
C THR A 239 -27.89 0.61 -9.02
N MET A 240 -26.67 1.13 -9.09
CA MET A 240 -26.34 2.47 -9.59
C MET A 240 -25.22 2.43 -10.65
N PRO A 241 -25.47 1.91 -11.86
CA PRO A 241 -24.44 1.83 -12.91
C PRO A 241 -23.76 3.18 -13.15
N GLY A 242 -22.41 3.19 -13.25
CA GLY A 242 -21.60 4.42 -13.29
C GLY A 242 -21.06 4.84 -11.91
N ALA A 243 -21.47 4.20 -10.82
CA ALA A 243 -20.76 4.24 -9.54
C ALA A 243 -19.76 3.10 -9.48
N PHE A 244 -18.54 3.40 -9.05
CA PHE A 244 -17.41 2.47 -8.96
C PHE A 244 -16.81 2.49 -7.55
N LEU A 245 -16.52 1.32 -7.00
CA LEU A 245 -15.76 1.16 -5.77
C LEU A 245 -14.33 0.73 -6.11
N ILE A 246 -13.35 1.47 -5.59
CA ILE A 246 -11.93 1.17 -5.71
C ILE A 246 -11.33 1.22 -4.32
N THR A 247 -10.95 0.08 -3.80
CA THR A 247 -10.28 0.00 -2.50
C THR A 247 -9.21 -1.08 -2.50
N CYS A 248 -8.09 -0.80 -1.87
CA CYS A 248 -6.97 -1.73 -1.74
C CYS A 248 -6.08 -1.36 -0.56
N HIS A 249 -5.34 -2.34 -0.06
CA HIS A 249 -4.28 -2.15 0.92
C HIS A 249 -3.07 -1.41 0.31
N SER A 250 -2.65 -1.80 -0.90
CA SER A 250 -1.37 -1.41 -1.51
C SER A 250 -1.50 -0.25 -2.50
N GLY A 251 -2.19 0.85 -2.11
CA GLY A 251 -2.49 1.96 -3.03
C GLY A 251 -1.27 2.65 -3.64
N ILE A 252 -0.13 2.71 -2.96
CA ILE A 252 1.12 3.28 -3.52
C ILE A 252 1.72 2.32 -4.55
N THR A 253 1.85 1.04 -4.22
CA THR A 253 2.39 0.02 -5.13
C THR A 253 1.56 -0.09 -6.42
N LEU A 254 0.25 -0.02 -6.31
CA LEU A 254 -0.68 -0.13 -7.43
C LEU A 254 -0.96 1.20 -8.16
N ALA A 255 -0.37 2.32 -7.72
CA ALA A 255 -0.70 3.65 -8.24
C ALA A 255 -0.51 3.77 -9.77
N ALA A 256 0.57 3.19 -10.30
CA ALA A 256 0.84 3.21 -11.75
C ALA A 256 -0.23 2.42 -12.52
N THR A 257 -0.58 1.22 -12.06
CA THR A 257 -1.64 0.38 -12.65
C THR A 257 -3.00 1.05 -12.55
N HIS A 258 -3.31 1.71 -11.42
CA HIS A 258 -4.55 2.47 -11.27
C HIS A 258 -4.63 3.64 -12.27
N SER A 259 -3.55 4.36 -12.47
CA SER A 259 -3.55 5.51 -13.39
C SER A 259 -3.62 5.12 -14.85
N THR A 260 -3.14 3.94 -15.23
CA THR A 260 -3.11 3.44 -16.61
C THR A 260 -4.27 2.49 -16.90
N ASN A 261 -4.29 1.32 -16.27
CA ASN A 261 -5.22 0.25 -16.60
C ASN A 261 -6.62 0.47 -16.02
N LEU A 262 -6.70 0.89 -14.74
CA LEU A 262 -7.98 1.10 -14.08
C LEU A 262 -8.74 2.30 -14.68
N SER A 263 -8.03 3.33 -15.16
CA SER A 263 -8.63 4.45 -15.86
C SER A 263 -9.35 4.00 -17.16
N LEU A 264 -8.82 3.01 -17.87
CA LEU A 264 -9.47 2.44 -19.05
C LEU A 264 -10.79 1.74 -18.68
N TRP A 265 -10.79 0.99 -17.57
CA TRP A 265 -12.00 0.34 -17.07
C TRP A 265 -13.07 1.36 -16.65
N LEU A 266 -12.71 2.40 -15.92
CA LEU A 266 -13.62 3.46 -15.49
C LEU A 266 -14.25 4.21 -16.66
N THR A 267 -13.52 4.33 -17.76
CA THR A 267 -14.00 5.04 -18.97
C THR A 267 -14.76 4.13 -19.94
N GLY A 268 -14.73 2.81 -19.73
CA GLY A 268 -15.32 1.82 -20.65
C GLY A 268 -14.54 1.69 -21.96
N HIS A 269 -13.21 1.87 -21.90
CA HIS A 269 -12.36 1.76 -23.07
C HIS A 269 -12.27 0.30 -23.55
N LYS A 270 -12.17 0.04 -24.86
CA LYS A 270 -12.12 -1.29 -25.46
C LYS A 270 -10.95 -2.17 -24.96
N ASN A 271 -9.86 -1.58 -24.51
CA ASN A 271 -8.68 -2.25 -23.95
C ASN A 271 -8.72 -2.27 -22.42
N ALA A 272 -9.88 -2.09 -21.79
CA ALA A 272 -10.01 -2.18 -20.35
C ALA A 272 -9.61 -3.58 -19.87
N PRO A 273 -8.92 -3.69 -18.73
CA PRO A 273 -8.58 -4.99 -18.16
C PRO A 273 -9.84 -5.71 -17.68
N GLU A 274 -9.79 -7.03 -17.69
CA GLU A 274 -10.80 -7.88 -17.03
C GLU A 274 -10.57 -7.82 -15.50
N LEU A 275 -11.58 -7.40 -14.75
CA LEU A 275 -11.49 -7.18 -13.30
C LEU A 275 -12.57 -7.91 -12.50
N SER A 276 -13.35 -8.82 -13.12
CA SER A 276 -14.42 -9.57 -12.45
C SER A 276 -13.91 -10.36 -11.24
N GLY A 277 -12.70 -10.91 -11.31
CA GLY A 277 -12.05 -11.58 -10.19
C GLY A 277 -11.77 -10.69 -8.97
N PHE A 278 -11.84 -9.37 -9.13
CA PHE A 278 -11.66 -8.38 -8.05
C PHE A 278 -12.99 -7.72 -7.63
N SER A 279 -14.14 -8.16 -8.22
CA SER A 279 -15.45 -7.70 -7.80
C SER A 279 -15.73 -8.06 -6.34
N GLU A 280 -16.52 -7.22 -5.63
CA GLU A 280 -16.98 -7.60 -4.29
C GLU A 280 -17.98 -8.78 -4.31
N ASP A 281 -18.53 -9.13 -5.50
CA ASP A 281 -19.40 -10.31 -5.68
C ASP A 281 -18.71 -11.62 -5.27
N ARG A 282 -17.36 -11.68 -5.29
CA ARG A 282 -16.61 -12.85 -4.82
C ARG A 282 -16.79 -13.16 -3.33
N PHE A 283 -17.40 -12.24 -2.58
CA PHE A 283 -17.74 -12.42 -1.17
C PHE A 283 -19.20 -12.78 -0.93
N HIS A 284 -19.99 -12.87 -1.99
CA HIS A 284 -21.37 -13.38 -1.96
C HIS A 284 -21.33 -14.89 -2.22
N ALA A 285 -21.05 -15.68 -1.20
CA ALA A 285 -21.21 -17.14 -1.24
C ALA A 285 -22.39 -17.56 -0.36
#